data_2e03ce718af9b5b1b184799402c9836f
#
_entry.id   2e03ce718af9b5b1b184799402c9836f
#
_cell.length_a   1.000
_cell.length_b   1.000
_cell.length_c   1.000
_cell.angle_alpha   90.00
_cell.angle_beta   90.00
_cell.angle_gamma   90.00
#
_symmetry.space_group_name_H-M   'P 1'
#
loop_
_entity.id
_entity.type
_entity.pdbx_description
1 polymer ?
#
loop_
_entity_poly.entity_id
_entity_poly.type
_entity_poly.pdbx_seq_one_letter_code
_entity_poly.pdbx_strand_id
1 'polypeptide(L)'
;MPQGWSFEDAAGLFVTAPTSYGALVHRAGVKTGDWVLVHAAAGGVGLAAVQIAKAKGAVVIATAGTQRKRAIAAEFGADYVVDYTQKDWPEQVKKLCAVHREGNGKAGVDIVYDPVGMIEASLKCVAWNARLLVIGFAAGKIEKVALNRVLLKNVSLVGLHWGMYAKHETETVGEVWKGIFDLVAQGKFKGTAFRDESFVGLESVPKALQALGGRETWGKVVVNVTGNEKAKSKL
;
A
#
# COMPACT_ATOMS: atom_id res chain seq x y z
N MET A 1 7.18 19.75 -6.73
CA MET A 1 5.83 19.38 -6.20
C MET A 1 4.89 19.29 -7.39
N PRO A 2 4.01 18.28 -7.50
CA PRO A 2 3.03 18.24 -8.58
C PRO A 2 2.10 19.44 -8.54
N GLN A 3 1.66 19.90 -9.71
CA GLN A 3 0.74 21.03 -9.81
C GLN A 3 -0.62 20.70 -9.13
N GLY A 4 -1.14 21.61 -8.33
CA GLY A 4 -2.41 21.44 -7.61
C GLY A 4 -2.32 20.60 -6.33
N TRP A 5 -1.14 20.11 -5.94
CA TRP A 5 -0.95 19.40 -4.69
C TRP A 5 -0.72 20.35 -3.51
N SER A 6 -1.28 19.99 -2.35
CA SER A 6 -0.93 20.65 -1.10
C SER A 6 0.47 20.24 -0.62
N PHE A 7 1.05 21.04 0.25
CA PHE A 7 2.32 20.69 0.89
C PHE A 7 2.22 19.42 1.72
N GLU A 8 1.08 19.19 2.36
CA GLU A 8 0.79 18.01 3.16
C GLU A 8 0.79 16.75 2.28
N ASP A 9 0.14 16.79 1.11
CA ASP A 9 0.14 15.66 0.18
C ASP A 9 1.54 15.36 -0.36
N ALA A 10 2.29 16.42 -0.69
CA ALA A 10 3.65 16.28 -1.17
C ALA A 10 4.60 15.72 -0.09
N ALA A 11 4.46 16.17 1.17
CA ALA A 11 5.24 15.66 2.28
C ALA A 11 4.99 14.16 2.56
N GLY A 12 3.76 13.70 2.32
CA GLY A 12 3.39 12.29 2.46
C GLY A 12 3.90 11.35 1.36
N LEU A 13 4.43 11.89 0.26
CA LEU A 13 4.74 11.13 -0.95
C LEU A 13 6.06 10.35 -0.87
N PHE A 14 7.09 10.93 -0.27
CA PHE A 14 8.51 10.61 -0.49
C PHE A 14 8.90 9.14 -0.25
N VAL A 15 8.43 8.50 0.80
CA VAL A 15 8.76 7.09 1.11
C VAL A 15 7.68 6.15 0.59
N THR A 16 6.41 6.56 0.68
CA THR A 16 5.27 5.67 0.47
C THR A 16 5.06 5.28 -0.99
N ALA A 17 5.04 6.27 -1.88
CA ALA A 17 4.80 6.04 -3.29
C ALA A 17 5.94 5.27 -3.97
N PRO A 18 7.23 5.64 -3.80
CA PRO A 18 8.31 4.91 -4.45
C PRO A 18 8.49 3.49 -3.91
N THR A 19 8.28 3.26 -2.61
CA THR A 19 8.26 1.90 -2.05
C THR A 19 7.19 1.05 -2.75
N SER A 20 5.98 1.56 -2.88
CA SER A 20 4.87 0.81 -3.46
C SER A 20 5.02 0.65 -4.98
N TYR A 21 5.53 1.66 -5.67
CA TYR A 21 5.79 1.58 -7.11
C TYR A 21 6.91 0.58 -7.42
N GLY A 22 8.04 0.68 -6.72
CA GLY A 22 9.15 -0.24 -6.86
C GLY A 22 8.73 -1.69 -6.59
N ALA A 23 7.92 -1.92 -5.55
CA ALA A 23 7.43 -3.25 -5.21
C ALA A 23 6.48 -3.82 -6.28
N LEU A 24 5.45 -3.08 -6.63
CA LEU A 24 4.41 -3.58 -7.54
C LEU A 24 4.85 -3.60 -8.99
N VAL A 25 5.55 -2.56 -9.46
CA VAL A 25 5.91 -2.42 -10.87
C VAL A 25 7.23 -3.11 -11.18
N HIS A 26 8.32 -2.79 -10.46
CA HIS A 26 9.64 -3.34 -10.77
C HIS A 26 9.84 -4.75 -10.21
N ARG A 27 9.42 -5.00 -8.95
CA ARG A 27 9.68 -6.32 -8.33
C ARG A 27 8.62 -7.36 -8.67
N ALA A 28 7.34 -7.01 -8.64
CA ALA A 28 6.25 -7.94 -8.95
C ALA A 28 5.84 -7.95 -10.42
N GLY A 29 6.13 -6.89 -11.20
CA GLY A 29 5.67 -6.78 -12.58
C GLY A 29 4.14 -6.85 -12.67
N VAL A 30 3.44 -6.05 -11.85
CA VAL A 30 1.97 -6.00 -11.84
C VAL A 30 1.43 -5.61 -13.21
N LYS A 31 0.39 -6.29 -13.66
CA LYS A 31 -0.23 -6.08 -14.97
C LYS A 31 -1.75 -6.10 -14.89
N THR A 32 -2.37 -5.64 -15.96
CA THR A 32 -3.83 -5.68 -16.13
C THR A 32 -4.38 -7.09 -15.91
N GLY A 33 -5.42 -7.18 -15.08
CA GLY A 33 -6.09 -8.43 -14.72
C GLY A 33 -5.44 -9.21 -13.58
N ASP A 34 -4.26 -8.79 -13.05
CA ASP A 34 -3.74 -9.36 -11.80
C ASP A 34 -4.67 -9.02 -10.63
N TRP A 35 -4.85 -9.97 -9.72
CA TRP A 35 -5.53 -9.77 -8.44
C TRP A 35 -4.49 -9.50 -7.36
N VAL A 36 -4.59 -8.33 -6.73
CA VAL A 36 -3.60 -7.83 -5.76
C VAL A 36 -4.24 -7.70 -4.38
N LEU A 37 -3.72 -8.45 -3.41
CA LEU A 37 -4.08 -8.30 -2.00
C LEU A 37 -3.13 -7.30 -1.34
N VAL A 38 -3.68 -6.22 -0.79
CA VAL A 38 -2.90 -5.18 -0.09
C VAL A 38 -3.22 -5.23 1.40
N HIS A 39 -2.23 -5.59 2.22
CA HIS A 39 -2.36 -5.54 3.69
C HIS A 39 -2.12 -4.13 4.23
N ALA A 40 -2.72 -3.84 5.40
CA ALA A 40 -2.71 -2.51 6.02
C ALA A 40 -3.03 -1.40 5.00
N ALA A 41 -4.03 -1.65 4.15
CA ALA A 41 -4.31 -0.87 2.95
C ALA A 41 -4.62 0.61 3.23
N ALA A 42 -5.09 0.96 4.42
CA ALA A 42 -5.31 2.35 4.82
C ALA A 42 -4.06 3.06 5.39
N GLY A 43 -2.91 2.40 5.48
CA GLY A 43 -1.65 3.05 5.82
C GLY A 43 -1.02 3.78 4.63
N GLY A 44 0.01 4.60 4.86
CA GLY A 44 0.62 5.41 3.80
C GLY A 44 1.12 4.58 2.61
N VAL A 45 1.88 3.49 2.84
CA VAL A 45 2.34 2.60 1.76
C VAL A 45 1.19 1.77 1.18
N GLY A 46 0.19 1.41 2.01
CA GLY A 46 -0.97 0.65 1.56
C GLY A 46 -1.84 1.44 0.57
N LEU A 47 -2.18 2.70 0.90
CA LEU A 47 -2.95 3.58 0.00
C LEU A 47 -2.19 3.86 -1.31
N ALA A 48 -0.87 4.02 -1.24
CA ALA A 48 -0.06 4.15 -2.45
C ALA A 48 -0.11 2.86 -3.29
N ALA A 49 -0.01 1.69 -2.67
CA ALA A 49 -0.09 0.39 -3.35
C ALA A 49 -1.46 0.17 -4.01
N VAL A 50 -2.56 0.49 -3.32
CA VAL A 50 -3.92 0.41 -3.87
C VAL A 50 -4.01 1.23 -5.17
N GLN A 51 -3.63 2.50 -5.13
CA GLN A 51 -3.71 3.38 -6.29
C GLN A 51 -2.81 2.91 -7.45
N ILE A 52 -1.58 2.51 -7.17
CA ILE A 52 -0.65 2.05 -8.20
C ILE A 52 -1.15 0.76 -8.85
N ALA A 53 -1.61 -0.22 -8.06
CA ALA A 53 -2.18 -1.46 -8.59
C ALA A 53 -3.39 -1.17 -9.48
N LYS A 54 -4.32 -0.30 -9.04
CA LYS A 54 -5.48 0.13 -9.85
C LYS A 54 -5.04 0.82 -11.13
N ALA A 55 -4.09 1.73 -11.07
CA ALA A 55 -3.58 2.44 -12.25
C ALA A 55 -2.94 1.50 -13.28
N LYS A 56 -2.43 0.34 -12.84
CA LYS A 56 -1.90 -0.72 -13.71
C LYS A 56 -2.98 -1.73 -14.19
N GLY A 57 -4.25 -1.47 -13.89
CA GLY A 57 -5.37 -2.30 -14.34
C GLY A 57 -5.59 -3.58 -13.52
N ALA A 58 -5.06 -3.65 -12.31
CA ALA A 58 -5.28 -4.76 -11.39
C ALA A 58 -6.64 -4.65 -10.68
N VAL A 59 -7.15 -5.79 -10.21
CA VAL A 59 -8.25 -5.88 -9.24
C VAL A 59 -7.64 -5.90 -7.84
N VAL A 60 -8.06 -4.99 -6.98
CA VAL A 60 -7.45 -4.81 -5.66
C VAL A 60 -8.39 -5.25 -4.54
N ILE A 61 -7.92 -6.20 -3.73
CA ILE A 61 -8.51 -6.55 -2.44
C ILE A 61 -7.69 -5.88 -1.34
N ALA A 62 -8.29 -5.00 -0.57
CA ALA A 62 -7.66 -4.29 0.54
C ALA A 62 -8.02 -4.90 1.89
N THR A 63 -7.06 -5.06 2.80
CA THR A 63 -7.36 -5.45 4.17
C THR A 63 -7.12 -4.32 5.16
N ALA A 64 -8.07 -4.09 6.06
CA ALA A 64 -7.95 -3.15 7.18
C ALA A 64 -8.83 -3.58 8.36
N GLY A 65 -8.45 -3.21 9.59
CA GLY A 65 -9.09 -3.72 10.81
C GLY A 65 -10.36 -2.98 11.22
N THR A 66 -10.60 -1.73 10.76
CA THR A 66 -11.79 -0.97 11.13
C THR A 66 -12.64 -0.63 9.92
N GLN A 67 -13.94 -0.43 10.12
CA GLN A 67 -14.86 -0.03 9.06
C GLN A 67 -14.40 1.27 8.39
N ARG A 68 -14.00 2.29 9.17
CA ARG A 68 -13.49 3.56 8.64
C ARG A 68 -12.28 3.34 7.72
N LYS A 69 -11.31 2.52 8.14
CA LYS A 69 -10.11 2.22 7.33
C LYS A 69 -10.43 1.43 6.08
N ARG A 70 -11.41 0.54 6.12
CA ARG A 70 -11.88 -0.17 4.92
C ARG A 70 -12.56 0.78 3.94
N ALA A 71 -13.38 1.73 4.44
CA ALA A 71 -14.00 2.75 3.60
C ALA A 71 -12.94 3.66 2.93
N ILE A 72 -11.90 4.08 3.67
CA ILE A 72 -10.77 4.84 3.09
C ILE A 72 -10.07 4.03 1.99
N ALA A 73 -9.77 2.75 2.21
CA ALA A 73 -9.13 1.93 1.17
C ALA A 73 -9.99 1.83 -0.11
N ALA A 74 -11.31 1.69 0.04
CA ALA A 74 -12.26 1.71 -1.08
C ALA A 74 -12.29 3.07 -1.80
N GLU A 75 -12.28 4.18 -1.07
CA GLU A 75 -12.22 5.55 -1.62
C GLU A 75 -10.93 5.78 -2.44
N PHE A 76 -9.84 5.11 -2.09
CA PHE A 76 -8.58 5.15 -2.82
C PHE A 76 -8.50 4.12 -3.96
N GLY A 77 -9.57 3.37 -4.22
CA GLY A 77 -9.72 2.55 -5.41
C GLY A 77 -9.65 1.04 -5.18
N ALA A 78 -9.72 0.54 -3.95
CA ALA A 78 -9.86 -0.90 -3.74
C ALA A 78 -11.23 -1.39 -4.23
N ASP A 79 -11.25 -2.48 -5.00
CA ASP A 79 -12.48 -3.08 -5.53
C ASP A 79 -13.23 -3.85 -4.44
N TYR A 80 -12.47 -4.47 -3.54
CA TYR A 80 -13.00 -5.24 -2.41
C TYR A 80 -12.24 -4.89 -1.13
N VAL A 81 -12.95 -4.97 -0.01
CA VAL A 81 -12.36 -4.73 1.31
C VAL A 81 -12.67 -5.89 2.26
N VAL A 82 -11.67 -6.32 3.01
CA VAL A 82 -11.76 -7.45 3.94
C VAL A 82 -11.26 -7.03 5.31
N ASP A 83 -11.94 -7.50 6.36
CA ASP A 83 -11.54 -7.29 7.74
C ASP A 83 -10.53 -8.35 8.17
N TYR A 84 -9.25 -7.98 8.29
CA TYR A 84 -8.19 -8.91 8.70
C TYR A 84 -8.29 -9.34 10.17
N THR A 85 -9.13 -8.71 10.99
CA THR A 85 -9.34 -9.11 12.38
C THR A 85 -10.21 -10.38 12.49
N GLN A 86 -10.97 -10.68 11.43
CA GLN A 86 -11.70 -11.93 11.32
C GLN A 86 -10.73 -13.07 11.00
N LYS A 87 -10.82 -14.19 11.74
CA LYS A 87 -9.90 -15.32 11.58
C LYS A 87 -9.96 -15.99 10.19
N ASP A 88 -11.08 -15.90 9.54
CA ASP A 88 -11.38 -16.47 8.21
C ASP A 88 -11.10 -15.50 7.04
N TRP A 89 -10.41 -14.39 7.28
CA TRP A 89 -10.14 -13.43 6.21
C TRP A 89 -9.46 -14.05 4.96
N PRO A 90 -8.57 -15.07 5.06
CA PRO A 90 -8.00 -15.68 3.86
C PRO A 90 -9.04 -16.46 3.03
N GLU A 91 -9.99 -17.09 3.70
CA GLU A 91 -11.12 -17.78 3.08
C GLU A 91 -12.05 -16.79 2.37
N GLN A 92 -12.30 -15.62 2.99
CA GLN A 92 -13.06 -14.54 2.37
C GLN A 92 -12.37 -14.04 1.09
N VAL A 93 -11.04 -13.82 1.10
CA VAL A 93 -10.26 -13.45 -0.09
C VAL A 93 -10.39 -14.51 -1.18
N LYS A 94 -10.24 -15.79 -0.85
CA LYS A 94 -10.42 -16.90 -1.82
C LYS A 94 -11.81 -16.90 -2.43
N LYS A 95 -12.86 -16.70 -1.61
CA LYS A 95 -14.24 -16.66 -2.06
C LYS A 95 -14.47 -15.51 -3.04
N LEU A 96 -13.93 -14.31 -2.75
CA LEU A 96 -13.98 -13.17 -3.67
C LEU A 96 -13.35 -13.51 -5.02
N CYS A 97 -12.15 -14.11 -5.02
CA CYS A 97 -11.50 -14.55 -6.25
C CYS A 97 -12.33 -15.60 -7.00
N ALA A 98 -12.89 -16.57 -6.30
CA ALA A 98 -13.66 -17.65 -6.93
C ALA A 98 -14.96 -17.16 -7.57
N VAL A 99 -15.62 -16.15 -6.98
CA VAL A 99 -16.91 -15.62 -7.46
C VAL A 99 -16.72 -14.61 -8.61
N HIS A 100 -15.68 -13.75 -8.53
CA HIS A 100 -15.58 -12.58 -9.39
C HIS A 100 -14.43 -12.65 -10.42
N ARG A 101 -13.56 -13.66 -10.32
CA ARG A 101 -12.48 -13.83 -11.29
C ARG A 101 -12.94 -14.67 -12.45
N GLU A 102 -13.15 -14.04 -13.61
CA GLU A 102 -13.49 -14.73 -14.83
C GLU A 102 -12.31 -15.59 -15.34
N GLY A 103 -12.58 -16.81 -15.72
CA GLY A 103 -11.68 -17.70 -16.47
C GLY A 103 -10.60 -18.42 -15.65
N ASN A 104 -10.38 -19.69 -16.00
CA ASN A 104 -9.23 -20.55 -15.71
C ASN A 104 -8.98 -21.04 -14.28
N GLY A 105 -9.98 -21.11 -13.37
CA GLY A 105 -9.83 -21.88 -12.13
C GLY A 105 -8.74 -21.40 -11.17
N LYS A 106 -8.16 -20.22 -11.36
CA LYS A 106 -7.17 -19.63 -10.45
C LYS A 106 -7.89 -19.15 -9.18
N ALA A 107 -7.96 -20.01 -8.20
CA ALA A 107 -8.45 -19.65 -6.87
C ALA A 107 -7.35 -18.88 -6.12
N GLY A 108 -7.56 -17.57 -5.84
CA GLY A 108 -6.65 -16.76 -5.04
C GLY A 108 -6.03 -15.58 -5.80
N VAL A 109 -5.22 -14.78 -5.09
CA VAL A 109 -4.60 -13.56 -5.61
C VAL A 109 -3.24 -13.83 -6.26
N ASP A 110 -2.88 -13.04 -7.27
CA ASP A 110 -1.61 -13.17 -7.99
C ASP A 110 -0.46 -12.46 -7.28
N ILE A 111 -0.77 -11.39 -6.55
CA ILE A 111 0.21 -10.58 -5.80
C ILE A 111 -0.31 -10.31 -4.40
N VAL A 112 0.57 -10.45 -3.42
CA VAL A 112 0.35 -9.97 -2.05
C VAL A 112 1.34 -8.84 -1.79
N TYR A 113 0.84 -7.69 -1.33
CA TYR A 113 1.63 -6.55 -0.87
C TYR A 113 1.56 -6.50 0.67
N ASP A 114 2.65 -6.85 1.34
CA ASP A 114 2.66 -7.02 2.80
C ASP A 114 3.69 -6.11 3.51
N PRO A 115 3.24 -4.98 4.09
CA PRO A 115 4.05 -4.14 4.95
C PRO A 115 3.97 -4.52 6.44
N VAL A 116 3.28 -5.62 6.79
CA VAL A 116 2.87 -5.92 8.17
C VAL A 116 3.59 -7.13 8.74
N GLY A 117 3.75 -8.17 7.95
CA GLY A 117 4.18 -9.52 8.35
C GLY A 117 2.98 -10.48 8.42
N MET A 118 2.29 -10.66 7.29
CA MET A 118 1.12 -11.55 7.12
C MET A 118 1.32 -12.55 5.96
N ILE A 119 2.55 -12.76 5.52
CA ILE A 119 2.91 -13.66 4.41
C ILE A 119 2.44 -15.10 4.69
N GLU A 120 2.71 -15.61 5.89
CA GLU A 120 2.34 -16.98 6.28
C GLU A 120 0.82 -17.23 6.16
N ALA A 121 0.02 -16.29 6.64
CA ALA A 121 -1.43 -16.37 6.52
C ALA A 121 -1.89 -16.20 5.06
N SER A 122 -1.27 -15.31 4.31
CA SER A 122 -1.58 -15.02 2.92
C SER A 122 -1.34 -16.20 1.98
N LEU A 123 -0.42 -17.10 2.32
CA LEU A 123 -0.22 -18.35 1.57
C LEU A 123 -1.50 -19.19 1.45
N LYS A 124 -2.49 -19.01 2.32
CA LYS A 124 -3.77 -19.71 2.23
C LYS A 124 -4.65 -19.24 1.07
N CYS A 125 -4.49 -17.99 0.62
CA CYS A 125 -5.37 -17.35 -0.36
C CYS A 125 -4.68 -16.90 -1.66
N VAL A 126 -3.45 -17.35 -1.91
CA VAL A 126 -2.72 -17.04 -3.16
C VAL A 126 -3.02 -18.04 -4.27
N ALA A 127 -2.93 -17.57 -5.50
CA ALA A 127 -2.98 -18.39 -6.71
C ALA A 127 -1.65 -19.11 -6.95
N TRP A 128 -1.64 -20.04 -7.88
CA TRP A 128 -0.43 -20.65 -8.42
C TRP A 128 0.47 -19.58 -9.08
N ASN A 129 1.77 -19.62 -8.88
CA ASN A 129 2.76 -18.63 -9.34
C ASN A 129 2.56 -17.22 -8.74
N ALA A 130 1.93 -17.09 -7.59
CA ALA A 130 1.78 -15.79 -6.94
C ALA A 130 3.12 -15.22 -6.47
N ARG A 131 3.19 -13.91 -6.38
CA ARG A 131 4.34 -13.13 -5.88
C ARG A 131 3.95 -12.46 -4.57
N LEU A 132 4.61 -12.83 -3.47
CA LEU A 132 4.37 -12.27 -2.15
C LEU A 132 5.47 -11.27 -1.83
N LEU A 133 5.12 -9.99 -1.79
CA LEU A 133 6.04 -8.87 -1.59
C LEU A 133 6.23 -8.61 -0.09
N VAL A 134 7.44 -8.82 0.40
CA VAL A 134 7.84 -8.49 1.77
C VAL A 134 8.34 -7.05 1.79
N ILE A 135 7.51 -6.13 2.32
CA ILE A 135 7.74 -4.68 2.33
C ILE A 135 8.19 -4.20 3.71
N GLY A 136 7.70 -4.84 4.76
CA GLY A 136 8.02 -4.46 6.14
C GLY A 136 7.35 -5.33 7.18
N PHE A 137 7.58 -4.99 8.43
CA PHE A 137 7.12 -5.76 9.60
C PHE A 137 6.44 -4.82 10.61
N ALA A 138 5.44 -4.06 10.14
CA ALA A 138 4.76 -3.06 10.98
C ALA A 138 4.01 -3.65 12.19
N ALA A 139 3.76 -4.97 12.21
CA ALA A 139 3.25 -5.67 13.39
C ALA A 139 4.32 -5.88 14.48
N GLY A 140 5.59 -5.58 14.19
CA GLY A 140 6.72 -5.75 15.12
C GLY A 140 7.22 -7.19 15.27
N LYS A 141 6.66 -8.14 14.50
CA LYS A 141 7.06 -9.55 14.54
C LYS A 141 7.53 -10.00 13.15
N ILE A 142 8.72 -10.60 13.10
CA ILE A 142 9.25 -11.23 11.88
C ILE A 142 8.68 -12.64 11.78
N GLU A 143 8.00 -12.93 10.69
CA GLU A 143 7.42 -14.25 10.43
C GLU A 143 8.47 -15.28 10.03
N LYS A 144 8.14 -16.54 10.26
CA LYS A 144 8.87 -17.69 9.75
C LYS A 144 7.97 -18.41 8.74
N VAL A 145 8.42 -18.50 7.51
CA VAL A 145 7.68 -19.17 6.43
C VAL A 145 8.30 -20.54 6.18
N ALA A 146 7.47 -21.57 6.24
CA ALA A 146 7.90 -22.94 5.92
C ALA A 146 8.10 -23.08 4.40
N LEU A 147 9.33 -23.33 3.95
CA LEU A 147 9.73 -23.36 2.54
C LEU A 147 8.99 -24.40 1.70
N ASN A 148 8.54 -25.51 2.31
CA ASN A 148 7.71 -26.50 1.62
C ASN A 148 6.39 -25.88 1.10
N ARG A 149 5.83 -24.87 1.79
CA ARG A 149 4.62 -24.19 1.35
C ARG A 149 4.87 -23.29 0.12
N VAL A 150 6.07 -22.70 0.06
CA VAL A 150 6.53 -21.93 -1.09
C VAL A 150 6.64 -22.86 -2.32
N LEU A 151 7.28 -24.01 -2.16
CA LEU A 151 7.43 -25.03 -3.19
C LEU A 151 6.07 -25.56 -3.68
N LEU A 152 5.22 -26.01 -2.75
CA LEU A 152 3.94 -26.66 -3.11
C LEU A 152 2.94 -25.73 -3.78
N LYS A 153 3.06 -24.43 -3.57
CA LYS A 153 2.23 -23.42 -4.24
C LYS A 153 2.93 -22.76 -5.43
N ASN A 154 4.19 -23.12 -5.67
CA ASN A 154 5.03 -22.55 -6.73
C ASN A 154 5.06 -21.01 -6.68
N VAL A 155 5.14 -20.41 -5.49
CA VAL A 155 5.12 -18.96 -5.30
C VAL A 155 6.50 -18.38 -5.12
N SER A 156 6.63 -17.06 -5.33
CA SER A 156 7.86 -16.30 -5.08
C SER A 156 7.69 -15.42 -3.85
N LEU A 157 8.64 -15.47 -2.92
CA LEU A 157 8.80 -14.47 -1.87
C LEU A 157 9.77 -13.40 -2.37
N VAL A 158 9.30 -12.16 -2.46
CA VAL A 158 10.04 -11.07 -3.09
C VAL A 158 10.23 -9.92 -2.10
N GLY A 159 11.46 -9.68 -1.67
CA GLY A 159 11.80 -8.56 -0.80
C GLY A 159 11.95 -7.25 -1.56
N LEU A 160 11.59 -6.13 -0.91
CA LEU A 160 11.96 -4.80 -1.36
C LEU A 160 12.54 -3.99 -0.20
N HIS A 161 13.78 -3.55 -0.32
CA HIS A 161 14.40 -2.58 0.57
C HIS A 161 14.63 -1.27 -0.19
N TRP A 162 13.56 -0.48 -0.35
CA TRP A 162 13.59 0.72 -1.18
C TRP A 162 14.73 1.68 -0.84
N GLY A 163 15.00 1.92 0.46
CA GLY A 163 16.05 2.84 0.89
C GLY A 163 17.46 2.52 0.38
N MET A 164 17.71 1.27 -0.06
CA MET A 164 19.02 0.85 -0.58
C MET A 164 19.15 1.01 -2.10
N TYR A 165 18.07 1.30 -2.82
CA TYR A 165 18.12 1.50 -4.28
C TYR A 165 19.01 2.67 -4.67
N ALA A 166 19.03 3.75 -3.89
CA ALA A 166 19.93 4.90 -4.13
C ALA A 166 21.42 4.52 -4.11
N LYS A 167 21.76 3.41 -3.43
CA LYS A 167 23.14 2.91 -3.36
C LYS A 167 23.45 1.85 -4.42
N HIS A 168 22.50 0.97 -4.73
CA HIS A 168 22.76 -0.22 -5.55
C HIS A 168 22.18 -0.13 -6.96
N GLU A 169 21.12 0.66 -7.16
CA GLU A 169 20.36 0.74 -8.41
C GLU A 169 19.86 2.19 -8.62
N THR A 170 20.76 3.15 -8.64
CA THR A 170 20.45 4.60 -8.68
C THR A 170 19.57 4.97 -9.88
N GLU A 171 19.75 4.34 -11.03
CA GLU A 171 18.96 4.59 -12.24
C GLU A 171 17.47 4.23 -12.01
N THR A 172 17.20 3.12 -11.34
CA THR A 172 15.85 2.69 -10.98
C THR A 172 15.10 3.73 -10.14
N VAL A 173 15.83 4.50 -9.30
CA VAL A 173 15.21 5.58 -8.51
C VAL A 173 14.57 6.64 -9.41
N GLY A 174 15.29 7.05 -10.47
CA GLY A 174 14.76 8.02 -11.44
C GLY A 174 13.55 7.49 -12.20
N GLU A 175 13.58 6.23 -12.62
CA GLU A 175 12.46 5.57 -13.33
C GLU A 175 11.21 5.46 -12.44
N VAL A 176 11.38 5.08 -11.17
CA VAL A 176 10.29 5.00 -10.20
C VAL A 176 9.62 6.36 -10.00
N TRP A 177 10.41 7.41 -9.80
CA TRP A 177 9.87 8.77 -9.64
C TRP A 177 9.17 9.27 -10.89
N LYS A 178 9.75 9.02 -12.07
CA LYS A 178 9.10 9.34 -13.34
C LYS A 178 7.74 8.65 -13.44
N GLY A 179 7.68 7.35 -13.15
CA GLY A 179 6.44 6.58 -13.20
C GLY A 179 5.38 7.08 -12.23
N ILE A 180 5.77 7.50 -11.02
CA ILE A 180 4.85 8.10 -10.04
C ILE A 180 4.30 9.43 -10.56
N PHE A 181 5.15 10.32 -11.06
CA PHE A 181 4.71 11.61 -11.59
C PHE A 181 3.84 11.47 -12.84
N ASP A 182 4.09 10.47 -13.68
CA ASP A 182 3.22 10.12 -14.80
C ASP A 182 1.81 9.70 -14.32
N LEU A 183 1.70 8.94 -13.21
CA LEU A 183 0.41 8.59 -12.61
C LEU A 183 -0.30 9.81 -12.01
N VAL A 184 0.44 10.70 -11.37
CA VAL A 184 -0.12 11.97 -10.84
C VAL A 184 -0.66 12.84 -11.99
N ALA A 185 0.11 13.01 -13.05
CA ALA A 185 -0.27 13.80 -14.22
C ALA A 185 -1.53 13.23 -14.92
N GLN A 186 -1.72 11.90 -14.87
CA GLN A 186 -2.91 11.22 -15.40
C GLN A 186 -4.12 11.26 -14.42
N GLY A 187 -4.00 11.88 -13.25
CA GLY A 187 -5.03 11.85 -12.20
C GLY A 187 -5.28 10.47 -11.58
N LYS A 188 -4.36 9.51 -11.77
CA LYS A 188 -4.46 8.14 -11.26
C LYS A 188 -3.81 7.94 -9.89
N PHE A 189 -3.17 8.97 -9.36
CA PHE A 189 -2.54 8.95 -8.05
C PHE A 189 -2.78 10.28 -7.34
N LYS A 190 -3.40 10.24 -6.17
CA LYS A 190 -3.65 11.40 -5.29
C LYS A 190 -2.87 11.28 -3.99
N GLY A 191 -2.69 12.40 -3.29
CA GLY A 191 -2.02 12.46 -1.99
C GLY A 191 -2.69 11.57 -0.94
N THR A 192 -1.89 11.12 0.02
CA THR A 192 -2.31 10.20 1.09
C THR A 192 -2.19 10.84 2.47
N ALA A 193 -2.18 12.18 2.57
CA ALA A 193 -2.15 12.88 3.84
C ALA A 193 -3.42 12.62 4.66
N PHE A 194 -3.25 12.36 5.96
CA PHE A 194 -4.35 12.22 6.91
C PHE A 194 -5.08 13.57 7.07
N ARG A 195 -6.42 13.55 6.98
CA ARG A 195 -7.23 14.78 6.95
C ARG A 195 -8.38 14.80 7.96
N ASP A 196 -8.56 13.72 8.75
CA ASP A 196 -9.65 13.68 9.74
C ASP A 196 -9.34 14.60 10.94
N GLU A 197 -8.06 14.94 11.16
CA GLU A 197 -7.58 15.88 12.15
C GLU A 197 -6.39 16.67 11.61
N SER A 198 -6.27 17.95 12.00
CA SER A 198 -5.13 18.81 11.64
C SER A 198 -4.17 18.96 12.82
N PHE A 199 -2.89 18.80 12.53
CA PHE A 199 -1.81 19.02 13.50
C PHE A 199 -1.02 20.27 13.07
N VAL A 200 -1.08 21.31 13.90
CA VAL A 200 -0.48 22.62 13.62
C VAL A 200 0.45 23.02 14.75
N GLY A 201 1.62 23.56 14.40
CA GLY A 201 2.68 23.90 15.35
C GLY A 201 3.49 22.69 15.82
N LEU A 202 4.71 22.93 16.27
CA LEU A 202 5.58 21.86 16.80
C LEU A 202 5.02 21.25 18.10
N GLU A 203 4.25 22.00 18.86
CA GLU A 203 3.56 21.56 20.06
C GLU A 203 2.52 20.47 19.80
N SER A 204 2.04 20.34 18.56
CA SER A 204 1.09 19.27 18.18
C SER A 204 1.77 17.92 17.87
N VAL A 205 3.11 17.89 17.74
CA VAL A 205 3.87 16.67 17.40
C VAL A 205 3.60 15.51 18.37
N PRO A 206 3.61 15.68 19.70
CA PRO A 206 3.31 14.59 20.62
C PRO A 206 1.93 13.98 20.39
N LYS A 207 0.91 14.81 20.13
CA LYS A 207 -0.45 14.37 19.84
C LYS A 207 -0.52 13.60 18.51
N ALA A 208 0.16 14.11 17.49
CA ALA A 208 0.24 13.44 16.17
C ALA A 208 0.89 12.05 16.28
N LEU A 209 1.98 11.93 17.06
CA LEU A 209 2.65 10.66 17.32
C LEU A 209 1.80 9.70 18.15
N GLN A 210 1.05 10.20 19.13
CA GLN A 210 0.11 9.41 19.93
C GLN A 210 -1.00 8.82 19.03
N ALA A 211 -1.64 9.64 18.19
CA ALA A 211 -2.67 9.21 17.25
C ALA A 211 -2.14 8.15 16.27
N LEU A 212 -0.92 8.34 15.75
CA LEU A 212 -0.24 7.37 14.90
C LEU A 212 0.04 6.06 15.64
N GLY A 213 0.61 6.13 16.85
CA GLY A 213 0.92 4.96 17.68
C GLY A 213 -0.33 4.21 18.12
N GLY A 214 -1.42 4.92 18.42
CA GLY A 214 -2.75 4.36 18.70
C GLY A 214 -3.47 3.74 17.51
N ARG A 215 -2.89 3.85 16.31
CA ARG A 215 -3.48 3.37 15.05
C ARG A 215 -4.85 4.02 14.75
N GLU A 216 -5.06 5.25 15.18
CA GLU A 216 -6.29 6.01 14.98
C GLU A 216 -6.33 6.67 13.60
N THR A 217 -5.16 6.88 13.00
CA THR A 217 -4.97 7.56 11.72
C THR A 217 -4.98 6.60 10.53
N TRP A 218 -5.17 7.18 9.34
CA TRP A 218 -4.93 6.55 8.04
C TRP A 218 -3.89 7.36 7.24
N GLY A 219 -3.35 6.81 6.16
CA GLY A 219 -2.42 7.53 5.29
C GLY A 219 -1.15 7.99 6.00
N LYS A 220 -0.79 9.24 5.76
CA LYS A 220 0.40 9.89 6.35
C LYS A 220 -0.01 11.05 7.24
N VAL A 221 0.36 10.96 8.50
CA VAL A 221 0.23 12.08 9.45
C VAL A 221 1.26 13.15 9.09
N VAL A 222 0.80 14.37 8.91
CA VAL A 222 1.63 15.53 8.60
C VAL A 222 1.36 16.62 9.63
N VAL A 223 2.42 17.24 10.15
CA VAL A 223 2.33 18.40 11.04
C VAL A 223 2.68 19.64 10.24
N ASN A 224 1.77 20.61 10.20
CA ASN A 224 2.00 21.92 9.60
C ASN A 224 2.67 22.84 10.62
N VAL A 225 3.96 23.10 10.46
CA VAL A 225 4.78 23.82 11.44
C VAL A 225 4.43 25.31 11.52
N THR A 226 4.00 25.93 10.41
CA THR A 226 3.83 27.40 10.33
C THR A 226 2.40 27.89 10.36
N GLY A 227 1.39 26.99 10.36
CA GLY A 227 0.00 27.37 10.18
C GLY A 227 -0.32 27.86 8.75
N ASN A 228 -1.59 27.86 8.39
CA ASN A 228 -2.04 28.17 7.00
C ASN A 228 -1.93 29.64 6.60
N GLU A 229 -1.66 30.57 7.51
CA GLU A 229 -1.74 32.00 7.20
C GLU A 229 -0.58 32.54 6.34
N LYS A 230 0.58 31.87 6.34
CA LYS A 230 1.76 32.34 5.58
C LYS A 230 1.96 31.67 4.21
N ALA A 231 1.23 30.62 3.90
CA ALA A 231 1.37 29.93 2.60
C ALA A 231 0.69 30.66 1.45
N LYS A 232 -0.26 31.57 1.71
CA LYS A 232 -1.00 32.32 0.69
C LYS A 232 -0.31 33.58 0.19
N SER A 233 0.81 34.00 0.80
CA SER A 233 1.42 35.32 0.47
C SER A 233 2.72 35.24 -0.35
N LYS A 234 3.11 34.09 -0.87
CA LYS A 234 4.38 33.91 -1.60
C LYS A 234 4.26 33.01 -2.87
N LEU A 235 3.10 33.05 -3.54
CA LEU A 235 2.99 32.50 -4.91
C LEU A 235 2.48 33.57 -5.85
#